data_c3f0ec3f9db66e92745257d2dcf1b67a
#
_entry.id   c3f0ec3f9db66e92745257d2dcf1b67a
#
_cell.length_a   1.000
_cell.length_b   1.000
_cell.length_c   1.000
_cell.angle_alpha   90.00
_cell.angle_beta   90.00
_cell.angle_gamma   90.00
#
_symmetry.space_group_name_H-M   'P 1'
#
loop_
_entity.id
_entity.type
_entity.pdbx_description
1 polymer ?
#
loop_
_entity_poly.entity_id
_entity_poly.type
_entity_poly.pdbx_seq_one_letter_code
_entity_poly.pdbx_strand_id
1 'polypeptide(L)'
;IENEAAMVRRVKSYKAGYVVSDSNLAPTATLHDVLELKARTGHSTIAVTADGTPHGKLMGIVASRDYRVNHTPDDASVTTFMTPIEKLVTAPENTSLHDCNNIIWDNKINTLPLVDAEGNLKYFVFRKDYDSHKKNVNELLDANKSYVVGAGINTRDYAQRVPALVEAGVDVLCIDSSEG
;
A
#
# COMPACT_ATOMS: atom_id res chain seq x y z
N ILE A 1 -4.02 25.23 -1.55
CA ILE A 1 -3.14 24.72 -2.62
C ILE A 1 -2.37 23.51 -2.12
N GLU A 2 -1.58 23.62 -1.03
CA GLU A 2 -0.75 22.52 -0.51
C GLU A 2 -1.54 21.26 -0.16
N ASN A 3 -2.67 21.40 0.53
CA ASN A 3 -3.53 20.26 0.90
C ASN A 3 -4.08 19.53 -0.33
N GLU A 4 -4.47 20.27 -1.36
CA GLU A 4 -5.00 19.70 -2.60
C GLU A 4 -3.89 18.98 -3.40
N ALA A 5 -2.73 19.60 -3.55
CA ALA A 5 -1.58 18.97 -4.18
C ALA A 5 -1.12 17.71 -3.42
N ALA A 6 -1.16 17.74 -2.08
CA ALA A 6 -0.89 16.56 -1.25
C ALA A 6 -1.92 15.44 -1.48
N MET A 7 -3.20 15.77 -1.63
CA MET A 7 -4.24 14.79 -1.96
C MET A 7 -4.03 14.19 -3.36
N VAL A 8 -3.70 15.02 -4.36
CA VAL A 8 -3.37 14.54 -5.71
C VAL A 8 -2.20 13.57 -5.66
N ARG A 9 -1.09 13.94 -5.01
CA ARG A 9 0.07 13.04 -4.83
C ARG A 9 -0.32 11.73 -4.17
N ARG A 10 -1.15 11.78 -3.13
CA ARG A 10 -1.62 10.59 -2.41
C ARG A 10 -2.43 9.66 -3.31
N VAL A 11 -3.36 10.21 -4.12
CA VAL A 11 -4.15 9.41 -5.05
C VAL A 11 -3.28 8.87 -6.19
N LYS A 12 -2.37 9.68 -6.74
CA LYS A 12 -1.45 9.27 -7.82
C LYS A 12 -0.43 8.22 -7.37
N SER A 13 -0.07 8.16 -6.09
CA SER A 13 0.79 7.11 -5.56
C SER A 13 0.09 5.76 -5.45
N TYR A 14 -1.25 5.74 -5.51
CA TYR A 14 -2.01 4.51 -5.52
C TYR A 14 -1.91 3.83 -6.89
N LYS A 15 -1.46 2.57 -6.89
CA LYS A 15 -1.50 1.69 -8.04
C LYS A 15 -2.63 0.68 -7.84
N ALA A 16 -3.53 0.57 -8.81
CA ALA A 16 -4.63 -0.38 -8.74
C ALA A 16 -4.11 -1.82 -8.56
N GLY A 17 -4.53 -2.47 -7.49
CA GLY A 17 -4.08 -3.81 -7.11
C GLY A 17 -2.72 -3.88 -6.40
N TYR A 18 -1.99 -2.77 -6.26
CA TYR A 18 -0.74 -2.66 -5.50
C TYR A 18 -0.98 -1.78 -4.27
N VAL A 19 -0.72 -2.31 -3.09
CA VAL A 19 -1.00 -1.62 -1.82
C VAL A 19 0.31 -1.27 -1.12
N VAL A 20 0.54 0.01 -0.87
CA VAL A 20 1.60 0.44 0.06
C VAL A 20 1.13 0.11 1.47
N SER A 21 1.97 -0.59 2.23
CA SER A 21 1.62 -0.97 3.60
C SER A 21 1.53 0.26 4.50
N ASP A 22 0.42 0.42 5.19
CA ASP A 22 0.22 1.40 6.27
C ASP A 22 0.27 0.75 7.66
N SER A 23 0.51 -0.55 7.71
CA SER A 23 0.57 -1.37 8.91
C SER A 23 1.93 -2.05 8.99
N ASN A 24 2.90 -1.35 9.61
CA ASN A 24 4.30 -1.77 9.66
C ASN A 24 4.81 -1.72 11.10
N LEU A 25 5.64 -2.68 11.49
CA LEU A 25 6.30 -2.76 12.79
C LEU A 25 7.79 -3.07 12.62
N ALA A 26 8.59 -2.62 13.57
CA ALA A 26 9.99 -3.01 13.69
C ALA A 26 10.11 -4.40 14.36
N PRO A 27 11.24 -5.12 14.20
CA PRO A 27 11.44 -6.44 14.83
C PRO A 27 11.42 -6.41 16.36
N THR A 28 11.58 -5.25 16.97
CA THR A 28 11.51 -5.04 18.44
C THR A 28 10.08 -4.98 18.97
N ALA A 29 9.07 -4.94 18.08
CA ALA A 29 7.68 -4.89 18.48
C ALA A 29 7.20 -6.20 19.13
N THR A 30 6.12 -6.10 19.90
CA THR A 30 5.51 -7.19 20.64
C THR A 30 4.13 -7.55 20.11
N LEU A 31 3.51 -8.61 20.64
CA LEU A 31 2.13 -8.95 20.33
C LEU A 31 1.18 -7.78 20.70
N HIS A 32 1.44 -7.10 21.81
CA HIS A 32 0.66 -5.93 22.20
C HIS A 32 0.64 -4.88 21.10
N ASP A 33 1.80 -4.55 20.51
CA ASP A 33 1.92 -3.58 19.41
C ASP A 33 1.16 -4.05 18.15
N VAL A 34 1.19 -5.35 17.86
CA VAL A 34 0.42 -5.96 16.76
C VAL A 34 -1.09 -5.76 16.97
N LEU A 35 -1.59 -6.04 18.18
CA LEU A 35 -3.00 -5.92 18.49
C LEU A 35 -3.47 -4.46 18.48
N GLU A 36 -2.66 -3.54 19.01
CA GLU A 36 -2.93 -2.10 18.97
C GLU A 36 -2.98 -1.58 17.52
N LEU A 37 -1.98 -1.93 16.72
CA LEU A 37 -1.92 -1.53 15.31
C LEU A 37 -3.13 -2.07 14.54
N LYS A 38 -3.49 -3.34 14.76
CA LYS A 38 -4.66 -3.96 14.14
C LYS A 38 -5.97 -3.27 14.56
N ALA A 39 -6.12 -2.93 15.84
CA ALA A 39 -7.30 -2.20 16.33
C ALA A 39 -7.42 -0.82 15.67
N ARG A 40 -6.31 -0.13 15.45
CA ARG A 40 -6.26 1.20 14.84
C ARG A 40 -6.50 1.16 13.32
N THR A 41 -5.91 0.21 12.60
CA THR A 41 -5.95 0.17 11.13
C THR A 41 -7.03 -0.74 10.57
N GLY A 42 -7.49 -1.73 11.33
CA GLY A 42 -8.40 -2.78 10.85
C GLY A 42 -7.73 -3.83 9.95
N HIS A 43 -6.42 -3.73 9.72
CA HIS A 43 -5.71 -4.63 8.83
C HIS A 43 -5.28 -5.92 9.55
N SER A 44 -5.39 -7.05 8.84
CA SER A 44 -5.03 -8.37 9.36
C SER A 44 -3.61 -8.82 8.98
N THR A 45 -2.98 -8.13 8.04
CA THR A 45 -1.60 -8.39 7.60
C THR A 45 -0.74 -7.19 7.94
N ILE A 46 0.33 -7.43 8.68
CA ILE A 46 1.27 -6.41 9.16
C ILE A 46 2.65 -6.78 8.63
N ALA A 47 3.33 -5.81 8.01
CA ALA A 47 4.71 -5.99 7.60
C ALA A 47 5.65 -5.80 8.79
N VAL A 48 6.64 -6.67 8.91
CA VAL A 48 7.78 -6.45 9.81
C VAL A 48 8.96 -6.04 8.96
N THR A 49 9.36 -4.79 9.08
CA THR A 49 10.49 -4.21 8.34
C THR A 49 11.59 -3.81 9.30
N ALA A 50 12.84 -3.78 8.85
CA ALA A 50 14.00 -3.55 9.72
C ALA A 50 13.91 -2.27 10.56
N ASP A 51 13.23 -1.24 10.03
CA ASP A 51 13.05 0.08 10.65
C ASP A 51 11.60 0.41 11.02
N GLY A 52 10.66 -0.52 10.79
CA GLY A 52 9.23 -0.31 11.02
C GLY A 52 8.54 0.61 10.02
N THR A 53 9.19 0.98 8.92
CA THR A 53 8.63 1.86 7.90
C THR A 53 8.01 1.07 6.73
N PRO A 54 7.11 1.70 5.93
CA PRO A 54 6.50 1.07 4.76
C PRO A 54 7.49 0.59 3.68
N HIS A 55 8.67 1.19 3.66
CA HIS A 55 9.70 0.94 2.64
C HIS A 55 11.00 0.39 3.22
N GLY A 56 11.00 -0.02 4.48
CA GLY A 56 12.13 -0.68 5.10
C GLY A 56 12.37 -2.09 4.55
N LYS A 57 13.56 -2.63 4.84
CA LYS A 57 13.90 -4.00 4.45
C LYS A 57 12.92 -4.99 5.08
N LEU A 58 12.29 -5.80 4.25
CA LEU A 58 11.30 -6.78 4.71
C LEU A 58 11.97 -7.90 5.50
N MET A 59 11.53 -8.09 6.74
CA MET A 59 11.99 -9.13 7.66
C MET A 59 10.99 -10.29 7.74
N GLY A 60 9.71 -9.99 7.59
CA GLY A 60 8.63 -10.97 7.67
C GLY A 60 7.26 -10.30 7.62
N ILE A 61 6.23 -11.11 7.79
CA ILE A 61 4.85 -10.64 7.94
C ILE A 61 4.20 -11.30 9.15
N VAL A 62 3.23 -10.60 9.75
CA VAL A 62 2.33 -11.13 10.77
C VAL A 62 0.92 -11.14 10.21
N ALA A 63 0.27 -12.30 10.30
CA ALA A 63 -1.14 -12.45 9.98
C ALA A 63 -1.89 -13.01 11.21
N SER A 64 -3.22 -12.92 11.22
CA SER A 64 -4.03 -13.37 12.37
C SER A 64 -3.88 -14.86 12.71
N ARG A 65 -3.36 -15.67 11.80
CA ARG A 65 -3.08 -17.10 12.01
C ARG A 65 -1.76 -17.37 12.75
N ASP A 66 -0.88 -16.37 12.86
CA ASP A 66 0.48 -16.56 13.39
C ASP A 66 0.55 -16.45 14.91
N TYR A 67 -0.53 -15.99 15.55
CA TYR A 67 -0.63 -15.88 17.01
C TYR A 67 -2.04 -16.26 17.53
N ARG A 68 -2.10 -16.58 18.81
CA ARG A 68 -3.37 -16.82 19.54
C ARG A 68 -3.46 -15.88 20.71
N VAL A 69 -4.42 -14.95 20.69
CA VAL A 69 -4.57 -13.88 21.69
C VAL A 69 -4.55 -14.39 23.15
N ASN A 70 -5.13 -15.56 23.42
CA ASN A 70 -5.19 -16.11 24.79
C ASN A 70 -4.03 -17.08 25.14
N HIS A 71 -3.07 -17.29 24.22
CA HIS A 71 -1.99 -18.27 24.42
C HIS A 71 -0.60 -17.67 24.17
N THR A 72 -0.50 -16.70 23.28
CA THR A 72 0.74 -15.98 23.03
C THR A 72 0.85 -14.82 24.02
N PRO A 73 1.94 -14.71 24.81
CA PRO A 73 2.10 -13.60 25.75
C PRO A 73 2.08 -12.24 25.04
N ASP A 74 1.50 -11.22 25.68
CA ASP A 74 1.40 -9.87 25.12
C ASP A 74 2.77 -9.23 24.86
N ASP A 75 3.78 -9.56 25.65
CA ASP A 75 5.16 -9.12 25.53
C ASP A 75 6.03 -10.00 24.61
N ALA A 76 5.43 -11.04 24.00
CA ALA A 76 6.16 -11.89 23.05
C ALA A 76 6.66 -11.06 21.86
N SER A 77 7.95 -11.17 21.55
CA SER A 77 8.53 -10.47 20.39
C SER A 77 7.88 -10.94 19.09
N VAL A 78 7.57 -9.99 18.21
CA VAL A 78 7.00 -10.26 16.89
C VAL A 78 7.82 -11.26 16.08
N THR A 79 9.13 -11.27 16.26
CA THR A 79 10.06 -12.20 15.59
C THR A 79 9.87 -13.66 15.95
N THR A 80 9.24 -13.95 17.10
CA THR A 80 9.01 -15.33 17.56
C THR A 80 7.81 -15.99 16.88
N PHE A 81 6.86 -15.21 16.38
CA PHE A 81 5.64 -15.74 15.77
C PHE A 81 5.38 -15.24 14.34
N MET A 82 6.08 -14.21 13.85
CA MET A 82 5.95 -13.79 12.44
C MET A 82 6.33 -14.90 11.48
N THR A 83 5.80 -14.87 10.27
CA THR A 83 6.33 -15.64 9.15
C THR A 83 7.58 -14.91 8.62
N PRO A 84 8.80 -15.43 8.81
CA PRO A 84 10.03 -14.75 8.41
C PRO A 84 10.21 -14.74 6.91
N ILE A 85 11.04 -13.82 6.41
CA ILE A 85 11.26 -13.59 4.96
C ILE A 85 11.67 -14.86 4.21
N GLU A 86 12.44 -15.75 4.83
CA GLU A 86 12.93 -17.00 4.23
C GLU A 86 11.79 -17.99 3.92
N LYS A 87 10.64 -17.81 4.56
CA LYS A 87 9.43 -18.64 4.35
C LYS A 87 8.37 -17.92 3.50
N LEU A 88 8.62 -16.68 3.14
CA LEU A 88 7.69 -15.91 2.31
C LEU A 88 7.97 -16.12 0.82
N VAL A 89 6.90 -16.20 0.05
CA VAL A 89 6.98 -15.99 -1.40
C VAL A 89 6.95 -14.49 -1.64
N THR A 90 7.95 -13.97 -2.32
CA THR A 90 8.05 -12.56 -2.72
C THR A 90 8.25 -12.46 -4.22
N ALA A 91 8.04 -11.28 -4.79
CA ALA A 91 8.33 -11.00 -6.19
C ALA A 91 8.95 -9.59 -6.34
N PRO A 92 9.64 -9.31 -7.46
CA PRO A 92 10.17 -7.99 -7.74
C PRO A 92 9.08 -6.91 -7.81
N GLU A 93 9.41 -5.67 -7.43
CA GLU A 93 8.48 -4.52 -7.40
C GLU A 93 7.80 -4.21 -8.75
N ASN A 94 8.43 -4.58 -9.86
CA ASN A 94 7.94 -4.36 -11.22
C ASN A 94 7.14 -5.53 -11.80
N THR A 95 6.84 -6.56 -11.00
CA THR A 95 6.03 -7.72 -11.42
C THR A 95 4.63 -7.26 -11.81
N SER A 96 4.13 -7.71 -12.96
CA SER A 96 2.78 -7.37 -13.41
C SER A 96 1.70 -7.95 -12.49
N LEU A 97 0.51 -7.33 -12.42
CA LEU A 97 -0.61 -7.88 -11.64
C LEU A 97 -1.03 -9.27 -12.10
N HIS A 98 -0.93 -9.54 -13.40
CA HIS A 98 -1.21 -10.86 -13.96
C HIS A 98 -0.24 -11.91 -13.41
N ASP A 99 1.06 -11.61 -13.41
CA ASP A 99 2.09 -12.52 -12.89
C ASP A 99 2.00 -12.64 -11.37
N CYS A 100 1.72 -11.53 -10.66
CA CYS A 100 1.46 -11.58 -9.22
C CYS A 100 0.30 -12.52 -8.89
N ASN A 101 -0.77 -12.47 -9.68
CA ASN A 101 -1.92 -13.35 -9.50
C ASN A 101 -1.57 -14.82 -9.75
N ASN A 102 -0.78 -15.12 -10.78
CA ASN A 102 -0.31 -16.49 -11.05
C ASN A 102 0.54 -17.00 -9.86
N ILE A 103 1.49 -16.19 -9.36
CA ILE A 103 2.30 -16.53 -8.19
C ILE A 103 1.42 -16.81 -6.96
N ILE A 104 0.40 -15.96 -6.71
CA ILE A 104 -0.54 -16.12 -5.60
C ILE A 104 -1.29 -17.45 -5.70
N TRP A 105 -1.79 -17.80 -6.87
CA TRP A 105 -2.54 -19.03 -7.10
C TRP A 105 -1.66 -20.28 -7.02
N ASP A 106 -0.51 -20.27 -7.67
CA ASP A 106 0.41 -21.42 -7.71
C ASP A 106 0.95 -21.76 -6.33
N ASN A 107 1.23 -20.74 -5.51
CA ASN A 107 1.73 -20.91 -4.14
C ASN A 107 0.63 -21.00 -3.08
N LYS A 108 -0.66 -20.88 -3.45
CA LYS A 108 -1.82 -20.92 -2.54
C LYS A 108 -1.73 -19.91 -1.39
N ILE A 109 -1.19 -18.74 -1.68
CA ILE A 109 -1.05 -17.64 -0.72
C ILE A 109 -2.15 -16.58 -0.92
N ASN A 110 -2.37 -15.74 0.08
CA ASN A 110 -3.34 -14.64 0.02
C ASN A 110 -2.69 -13.27 -0.11
N THR A 111 -1.38 -13.19 0.17
CA THR A 111 -0.61 -11.96 0.21
C THR A 111 0.74 -12.21 -0.45
N LEU A 112 1.09 -11.36 -1.41
CA LEU A 112 2.38 -11.38 -2.09
C LEU A 112 3.09 -10.05 -1.84
N PRO A 113 4.17 -10.04 -1.04
CA PRO A 113 5.03 -8.87 -0.92
C PRO A 113 5.86 -8.67 -2.19
N LEU A 114 5.93 -7.42 -2.66
CA LEU A 114 6.82 -7.00 -3.74
C LEU A 114 7.96 -6.20 -3.15
N VAL A 115 9.17 -6.58 -3.50
CA VAL A 115 10.40 -5.99 -2.96
C VAL A 115 11.31 -5.48 -4.09
N ASP A 116 12.14 -4.49 -3.76
CA ASP A 116 13.21 -4.03 -4.66
C ASP A 116 14.43 -4.97 -4.63
N ALA A 117 15.49 -4.62 -5.37
CA ALA A 117 16.71 -5.41 -5.46
C ALA A 117 17.46 -5.54 -4.11
N GLU A 118 17.28 -4.59 -3.23
CA GLU A 118 17.86 -4.56 -1.88
C GLU A 118 17.00 -5.32 -0.84
N GLY A 119 15.80 -5.76 -1.23
CA GLY A 119 14.86 -6.46 -0.37
C GLY A 119 13.95 -5.52 0.46
N ASN A 120 13.87 -4.25 0.08
CA ASN A 120 12.96 -3.31 0.73
C ASN A 120 11.53 -3.53 0.22
N LEU A 121 10.57 -3.46 1.14
CA LEU A 121 9.15 -3.58 0.80
C LEU A 121 8.69 -2.39 -0.04
N LYS A 122 7.99 -2.66 -1.15
CA LYS A 122 7.37 -1.63 -2.00
C LYS A 122 5.86 -1.72 -1.95
N TYR A 123 5.31 -2.90 -2.20
CA TYR A 123 3.87 -3.11 -2.25
C TYR A 123 3.49 -4.48 -1.68
N PHE A 124 2.24 -4.59 -1.29
CA PHE A 124 1.54 -5.87 -1.22
C PHE A 124 0.58 -6.02 -2.39
N VAL A 125 0.43 -7.25 -2.88
CA VAL A 125 -0.68 -7.65 -3.74
C VAL A 125 -1.49 -8.68 -2.99
N PHE A 126 -2.79 -8.40 -2.81
CA PHE A 126 -3.72 -9.29 -2.12
C PHE A 126 -4.61 -10.01 -3.12
N ARG A 127 -4.83 -11.29 -2.88
CA ARG A 127 -5.73 -12.10 -3.71
C ARG A 127 -7.13 -11.50 -3.84
N LYS A 128 -7.69 -10.98 -2.73
CA LYS A 128 -9.01 -10.35 -2.71
C LYS A 128 -9.11 -9.09 -3.59
N ASP A 129 -8.03 -8.32 -3.68
CA ASP A 129 -8.02 -7.05 -4.42
C ASP A 129 -7.93 -7.28 -5.93
N TYR A 130 -7.28 -8.37 -6.36
CA TYR A 130 -7.29 -8.77 -7.78
C TYR A 130 -8.71 -9.06 -8.28
N ASP A 131 -9.51 -9.80 -7.50
CA ASP A 131 -10.89 -10.10 -7.85
C ASP A 131 -11.77 -8.84 -7.86
N SER A 132 -11.54 -7.92 -6.94
CA SER A 132 -12.24 -6.64 -6.87
C SER A 132 -11.90 -5.73 -8.04
N HIS A 133 -10.62 -5.60 -8.39
CA HIS A 133 -10.15 -4.84 -9.53
C HIS A 133 -10.72 -5.36 -10.86
N LYS A 134 -10.76 -6.68 -11.04
CA LYS A 134 -11.34 -7.32 -12.25
C LYS A 134 -12.84 -7.04 -12.41
N LYS A 135 -13.55 -6.81 -11.32
CA LYS A 135 -15.00 -6.49 -11.32
C LYS A 135 -15.28 -5.02 -11.56
N ASN A 136 -14.32 -4.14 -11.33
CA ASN A 136 -14.51 -2.70 -11.41
C ASN A 136 -14.12 -2.16 -12.78
N VAL A 137 -14.97 -2.44 -13.77
CA VAL A 137 -14.77 -2.05 -15.19
C VAL A 137 -14.79 -0.53 -15.44
N ASN A 138 -15.18 0.26 -14.44
CA ASN A 138 -15.28 1.73 -14.56
C ASN A 138 -14.05 2.47 -14.01
N GLU A 139 -13.02 1.76 -13.54
CA GLU A 139 -11.77 2.40 -13.12
C GLU A 139 -11.05 3.04 -14.30
N LEU A 140 -10.82 4.35 -14.22
CA LEU A 140 -10.02 5.06 -15.20
C LEU A 140 -8.58 5.16 -14.71
N LEU A 141 -7.69 4.40 -15.34
CA LEU A 141 -6.29 4.28 -14.97
C LEU A 141 -5.40 4.80 -16.10
N ASP A 142 -4.27 5.38 -15.72
CA ASP A 142 -3.21 5.74 -16.66
C ASP A 142 -2.35 4.50 -17.05
N ALA A 143 -1.34 4.73 -17.89
CA ALA A 143 -0.42 3.67 -18.35
C ALA A 143 0.36 3.00 -17.21
N ASN A 144 0.53 3.68 -16.07
CA ASN A 144 1.21 3.19 -14.88
C ASN A 144 0.28 2.49 -13.89
N LYS A 145 -1.00 2.31 -14.25
CA LYS A 145 -2.04 1.75 -13.38
C LYS A 145 -2.38 2.63 -12.16
N SER A 146 -2.04 3.91 -12.20
CA SER A 146 -2.50 4.91 -11.25
C SER A 146 -3.81 5.50 -11.71
N TYR A 147 -4.64 5.96 -10.77
CA TYR A 147 -5.89 6.65 -11.13
C TYR A 147 -5.63 7.90 -11.96
N VAL A 148 -6.48 8.14 -12.97
CA VAL A 148 -6.56 9.43 -13.62
C VAL A 148 -7.22 10.42 -12.68
N VAL A 149 -6.52 11.51 -12.34
CA VAL A 149 -6.93 12.47 -11.33
C VAL A 149 -7.23 13.80 -11.98
N GLY A 150 -8.43 14.32 -11.74
CA GLY A 150 -8.82 15.68 -12.08
C GLY A 150 -8.78 16.61 -10.86
N ALA A 151 -8.44 17.87 -11.08
CA ALA A 151 -8.52 18.92 -10.06
C ALA A 151 -9.23 20.17 -10.60
N GLY A 152 -10.07 20.77 -9.73
CA GLY A 152 -10.75 22.04 -10.03
C GLY A 152 -9.81 23.22 -9.77
N ILE A 153 -9.80 24.17 -10.69
CA ILE A 153 -9.08 25.43 -10.54
C ILE A 153 -10.03 26.62 -10.77
N ASN A 154 -9.73 27.72 -10.16
CA ASN A 154 -10.41 28.99 -10.41
C ASN A 154 -9.45 30.00 -11.05
N THR A 155 -9.97 31.15 -11.44
CA THR A 155 -9.22 32.20 -12.10
C THR A 155 -8.42 33.11 -11.15
N ARG A 156 -8.53 32.93 -9.84
CA ARG A 156 -7.91 33.83 -8.85
C ARG A 156 -6.50 33.45 -8.48
N ASP A 157 -6.25 32.14 -8.25
CA ASP A 157 -4.98 31.61 -7.76
C ASP A 157 -4.30 30.62 -8.71
N TYR A 158 -4.76 30.56 -9.95
CA TYR A 158 -4.27 29.60 -10.95
C TYR A 158 -2.76 29.64 -11.15
N ALA A 159 -2.15 30.82 -11.06
CA ALA A 159 -0.70 30.99 -11.28
C ALA A 159 0.16 30.21 -10.27
N GLN A 160 -0.34 29.97 -9.07
CA GLN A 160 0.33 29.18 -8.02
C GLN A 160 -0.25 27.75 -7.96
N ARG A 161 -1.55 27.60 -8.14
CA ARG A 161 -2.26 26.34 -7.99
C ARG A 161 -1.92 25.35 -9.11
N VAL A 162 -1.92 25.81 -10.36
CA VAL A 162 -1.65 24.96 -11.52
C VAL A 162 -0.27 24.32 -11.47
N PRO A 163 0.83 25.06 -11.26
CA PRO A 163 2.14 24.43 -11.12
C PRO A 163 2.21 23.39 -9.99
N ALA A 164 1.62 23.68 -8.83
CA ALA A 164 1.62 22.75 -7.68
C ALA A 164 0.84 21.46 -7.99
N LEU A 165 -0.28 21.54 -8.69
CA LEU A 165 -1.08 20.39 -9.09
C LEU A 165 -0.40 19.57 -10.19
N VAL A 166 0.25 20.24 -11.16
CA VAL A 166 1.02 19.56 -12.22
C VAL A 166 2.21 18.80 -11.61
N GLU A 167 2.95 19.43 -10.70
CA GLU A 167 4.04 18.77 -9.96
C GLU A 167 3.52 17.59 -9.13
N ALA A 168 2.31 17.68 -8.60
CA ALA A 168 1.65 16.59 -7.88
C ALA A 168 1.19 15.43 -8.78
N GLY A 169 1.20 15.61 -10.11
CA GLY A 169 0.86 14.58 -11.08
C GLY A 169 -0.62 14.58 -11.51
N VAL A 170 -1.34 15.71 -11.40
CA VAL A 170 -2.70 15.81 -11.92
C VAL A 170 -2.75 15.54 -13.41
N ASP A 171 -3.75 14.80 -13.88
CA ASP A 171 -3.91 14.46 -15.29
C ASP A 171 -4.84 15.44 -16.03
N VAL A 172 -5.84 15.99 -15.32
CA VAL A 172 -6.86 16.87 -15.90
C VAL A 172 -7.09 18.06 -14.97
N LEU A 173 -7.15 19.25 -15.53
CA LEU A 173 -7.56 20.46 -14.83
C LEU A 173 -8.93 20.91 -15.35
N CYS A 174 -9.85 21.17 -14.44
CA CYS A 174 -11.17 21.71 -14.74
C CYS A 174 -11.25 23.16 -14.24
N ILE A 175 -11.54 24.09 -15.12
CA ILE A 175 -11.78 25.49 -14.75
C ILE A 175 -13.22 25.56 -14.24
N ASP A 176 -13.38 25.81 -12.95
CA ASP A 176 -14.66 26.02 -12.29
C ASP A 176 -14.72 27.45 -11.79
N SER A 177 -15.48 28.26 -12.48
CA SER A 177 -15.72 29.67 -12.16
C SER A 177 -17.20 29.89 -11.94
N SER A 178 -17.55 30.39 -10.75
CA SER A 178 -18.94 30.74 -10.41
C SER A 178 -19.48 31.91 -11.22
N GLU A 179 -18.59 32.62 -11.92
CA GLU A 179 -18.93 33.71 -12.86
C GLU A 179 -18.16 33.44 -14.17
N GLY A 180 -18.87 32.99 -15.15
CA GLY A 180 -18.35 32.73 -16.49
C GLY A 180 -17.85 33.99 -17.21
#